data_b6e6c4bbe5540bd805f9fcaae782169a
#
_entry.id   b6e6c4bbe5540bd805f9fcaae782169a
#
_cell.length_a   1.000
_cell.length_b   1.000
_cell.length_c   1.000
_cell.angle_alpha   90.00
_cell.angle_beta   90.00
_cell.angle_gamma   90.00
#
_symmetry.space_group_name_H-M   'P 1'
#
loop_
_entity.id
_entity.type
_entity.pdbx_description
1 polymer ?
#
loop_
_entity_poly.entity_id
_entity_poly.type
_entity_poly.pdbx_seq_one_letter_code
_entity_poly.pdbx_strand_id
1 'polypeptide(L)'
;APRLAKFIAMLPAATRGHVHRHADGTWHSHDHAPADESLHYGQGPAGADVPGMSQARMVKIEQDILAKNDGYAAGNRSWLQDRGILALNLVSSPGSGKTSLLVRTIEALQARVPVVVVEGDQQTSFDAERIRATGAPALQINTGKGCHLDAGMIGTALERLQPPADSV
;
A
#
# COMPACT_ATOMS: atom_id res chain seq x y z
N ALA A 1 7.49 -22.21 -9.60
CA ALA A 1 6.18 -22.85 -9.83
C ALA A 1 5.31 -21.93 -10.69
N PRO A 2 5.03 -22.27 -11.96
CA PRO A 2 4.17 -21.46 -12.83
C PRO A 2 2.86 -22.19 -13.05
N ARG A 3 1.89 -22.07 -12.14
CA ARG A 3 0.57 -22.66 -12.34
C ARG A 3 -0.63 -21.78 -12.01
N LEU A 4 -0.44 -20.54 -11.54
CA LEU A 4 -1.56 -19.63 -11.25
C LEU A 4 -1.92 -18.63 -12.36
N ALA A 5 -1.09 -18.47 -13.37
CA ALA A 5 -1.32 -17.48 -14.43
C ALA A 5 -2.19 -17.98 -15.61
N LYS A 6 -2.64 -19.24 -15.59
CA LYS A 6 -3.41 -19.83 -16.70
C LYS A 6 -4.91 -19.96 -16.49
N PHE A 7 -5.44 -19.56 -15.34
CA PHE A 7 -6.88 -19.78 -15.04
C PHE A 7 -7.79 -18.56 -15.28
N ILE A 8 -7.24 -17.38 -15.58
CA ILE A 8 -8.03 -16.15 -15.81
C ILE A 8 -8.38 -15.93 -17.29
N ALA A 9 -7.85 -16.72 -18.22
CA ALA A 9 -8.00 -16.49 -19.65
C ALA A 9 -9.08 -17.33 -20.35
N MET A 10 -9.98 -18.00 -19.63
CA MET A 10 -11.01 -18.86 -20.24
C MET A 10 -12.39 -18.69 -19.61
N LEU A 11 -12.93 -17.49 -19.65
CA LEU A 11 -14.38 -17.30 -19.60
C LEU A 11 -14.80 -16.56 -20.87
N PRO A 12 -15.54 -17.21 -21.79
CA PRO A 12 -16.10 -16.47 -22.91
C PRO A 12 -17.12 -15.48 -22.36
N ALA A 13 -16.99 -14.22 -22.75
CA ALA A 13 -18.04 -13.22 -22.56
C ALA A 13 -19.31 -13.74 -23.26
N ALA A 14 -20.26 -14.18 -22.48
CA ALA A 14 -21.58 -14.52 -22.99
C ALA A 14 -22.31 -13.22 -23.32
N THR A 15 -22.12 -12.71 -24.53
CA THR A 15 -23.00 -11.72 -25.13
C THR A 15 -24.36 -12.42 -25.36
N ARG A 16 -25.28 -12.24 -24.43
CA ARG A 16 -26.66 -12.66 -24.63
C ARG A 16 -27.36 -11.56 -25.43
N GLY A 17 -27.31 -11.66 -26.76
CA GLY A 17 -28.16 -10.89 -27.64
C GLY A 17 -29.63 -11.19 -27.34
N HIS A 18 -30.44 -10.19 -27.11
CA HIS A 18 -31.88 -10.33 -26.97
C HIS A 18 -32.54 -10.10 -28.33
N VAL A 19 -33.32 -11.09 -28.79
CA VAL A 19 -34.04 -11.03 -30.07
C VAL A 19 -35.53 -10.94 -29.77
N HIS A 20 -36.20 -9.91 -30.29
CA HIS A 20 -37.63 -9.79 -30.15
C HIS A 20 -38.29 -9.37 -31.47
N ARG A 21 -39.61 -9.68 -31.58
CA ARG A 21 -40.41 -9.42 -32.76
C ARG A 21 -41.33 -8.23 -32.49
N HIS A 22 -41.36 -7.26 -33.41
CA HIS A 22 -42.29 -6.14 -33.36
C HIS A 22 -43.68 -6.55 -33.86
N ALA A 23 -44.70 -5.73 -33.55
CA ALA A 23 -46.07 -5.93 -33.95
C ALA A 23 -46.25 -5.87 -35.50
N ASP A 24 -45.31 -5.24 -36.22
CA ASP A 24 -45.24 -5.19 -37.69
C ASP A 24 -44.63 -6.41 -38.32
N GLY A 25 -44.19 -7.40 -37.52
CA GLY A 25 -43.61 -8.66 -37.98
C GLY A 25 -42.10 -8.65 -38.17
N THR A 26 -41.43 -7.52 -38.00
CA THR A 26 -39.96 -7.42 -38.12
C THR A 26 -39.24 -7.96 -36.90
N TRP A 27 -38.09 -8.61 -37.17
CA TRP A 27 -37.19 -9.13 -36.14
C TRP A 27 -35.95 -8.27 -36.10
N HIS A 28 -35.51 -7.83 -34.91
CA HIS A 28 -34.18 -7.29 -34.73
C HIS A 28 -33.55 -7.81 -33.45
N SER A 29 -32.22 -7.84 -33.44
CA SER A 29 -31.43 -8.12 -32.28
C SER A 29 -30.67 -6.85 -31.89
N HIS A 30 -30.59 -6.56 -30.62
CA HIS A 30 -29.69 -5.57 -30.08
C HIS A 30 -29.01 -6.14 -28.85
N ASP A 31 -27.72 -5.90 -28.77
CA ASP A 31 -26.95 -6.21 -27.59
C ASP A 31 -27.32 -5.18 -26.52
N HIS A 32 -28.09 -5.59 -25.52
CA HIS A 32 -28.13 -4.87 -24.27
C HIS A 32 -26.82 -5.23 -23.56
N ALA A 33 -25.85 -4.36 -23.61
CA ALA A 33 -24.86 -4.34 -22.54
C ALA A 33 -25.68 -4.26 -21.24
N PRO A 34 -25.50 -5.19 -20.28
CA PRO A 34 -26.13 -5.03 -18.98
C PRO A 34 -25.78 -3.61 -18.53
N ALA A 35 -26.79 -2.81 -18.24
CA ALA A 35 -26.58 -1.54 -17.59
C ALA A 35 -25.89 -1.91 -16.28
N ASP A 36 -24.60 -1.71 -16.23
CA ASP A 36 -23.84 -1.87 -15.01
C ASP A 36 -24.33 -0.73 -14.11
N GLU A 37 -25.25 -1.07 -13.22
CA GLU A 37 -25.76 -0.15 -12.20
C GLU A 37 -24.71 0.18 -11.14
N SER A 38 -23.50 -0.37 -11.28
CA SER A 38 -22.42 -0.09 -10.36
C SER A 38 -21.92 1.34 -10.55
N LEU A 39 -21.89 2.09 -9.46
CA LEU A 39 -21.30 3.41 -9.41
C LEU A 39 -19.78 3.26 -9.29
N HIS A 40 -19.06 3.57 -10.36
CA HIS A 40 -17.62 3.51 -10.42
C HIS A 40 -16.99 4.87 -10.10
N TYR A 41 -16.63 5.09 -8.85
CA TYR A 41 -15.93 6.30 -8.42
C TYR A 41 -14.43 6.30 -8.76
N GLY A 42 -13.90 5.18 -9.24
CA GLY A 42 -12.49 5.01 -9.61
C GLY A 42 -12.22 5.09 -11.12
N GLN A 43 -13.17 5.54 -11.94
CA GLN A 43 -12.96 5.68 -13.39
C GLN A 43 -12.23 6.99 -13.72
N GLY A 44 -11.32 6.90 -14.68
CA GLY A 44 -10.53 8.05 -15.15
C GLY A 44 -9.07 7.99 -14.68
N PRO A 45 -8.20 8.89 -15.22
CA PRO A 45 -6.76 8.88 -14.98
C PRO A 45 -6.36 9.06 -13.51
N ALA A 46 -7.20 9.69 -12.69
CA ALA A 46 -6.95 9.88 -11.27
C ALA A 46 -7.38 8.68 -10.39
N GLY A 47 -8.04 7.66 -10.95
CA GLY A 47 -8.51 6.51 -10.18
C GLY A 47 -9.52 6.84 -9.07
N ALA A 48 -10.03 8.08 -9.04
CA ALA A 48 -10.96 8.59 -8.04
C ALA A 48 -11.89 9.63 -8.67
N ASP A 49 -13.01 9.91 -8.03
CA ASP A 49 -13.91 11.00 -8.38
C ASP A 49 -14.21 11.86 -7.15
N VAL A 50 -14.00 13.17 -7.28
CA VAL A 50 -14.28 14.15 -6.23
C VAL A 50 -15.19 15.22 -6.81
N PRO A 51 -16.38 15.44 -6.26
CA PRO A 51 -17.32 16.44 -6.76
C PRO A 51 -16.66 17.83 -6.85
N GLY A 52 -16.77 18.46 -8.04
CA GLY A 52 -16.21 19.78 -8.31
C GLY A 52 -14.72 19.83 -8.63
N MET A 53 -14.03 18.68 -8.76
CA MET A 53 -12.63 18.62 -9.11
C MET A 53 -12.43 17.89 -10.45
N SER A 54 -11.66 18.47 -11.37
CA SER A 54 -11.36 17.82 -12.64
C SER A 54 -10.33 16.69 -12.46
N GLN A 55 -10.41 15.65 -13.28
CA GLN A 55 -9.45 14.54 -13.32
C GLN A 55 -8.01 15.05 -13.47
N ALA A 56 -7.76 16.01 -14.34
CA ALA A 56 -6.43 16.59 -14.52
C ALA A 56 -5.89 17.27 -13.26
N ARG A 57 -6.75 17.95 -12.51
CA ARG A 57 -6.37 18.57 -11.23
C ARG A 57 -6.07 17.54 -10.16
N MET A 58 -6.84 16.45 -10.10
CA MET A 58 -6.59 15.36 -9.16
C MET A 58 -5.28 14.65 -9.45
N VAL A 59 -4.99 14.32 -10.71
CA VAL A 59 -3.70 13.75 -11.15
C VAL A 59 -2.53 14.66 -10.78
N LYS A 60 -2.68 15.97 -10.99
CA LYS A 60 -1.63 16.92 -10.63
C LYS A 60 -1.37 16.95 -9.12
N ILE A 61 -2.42 16.97 -8.30
CA ILE A 61 -2.28 16.93 -6.83
C ILE A 61 -1.57 15.64 -6.40
N GLU A 62 -1.95 14.50 -6.97
CA GLU A 62 -1.31 13.22 -6.69
C GLU A 62 0.18 13.24 -7.06
N GLN A 63 0.52 13.73 -8.25
CA GLN A 63 1.91 13.88 -8.67
C GLN A 63 2.71 14.80 -7.76
N ASP A 64 2.14 15.92 -7.33
CA ASP A 64 2.82 16.87 -6.43
C ASP A 64 3.05 16.24 -5.03
N ILE A 65 2.09 15.44 -4.53
CA ILE A 65 2.24 14.68 -3.27
C ILE A 65 3.34 13.62 -3.40
N LEU A 66 3.33 12.85 -4.49
CA LEU A 66 4.34 11.81 -4.74
C LEU A 66 5.73 12.42 -4.90
N ALA A 67 5.87 13.50 -5.66
CA ALA A 67 7.16 14.19 -5.84
C ALA A 67 7.72 14.71 -4.51
N LYS A 68 6.86 15.25 -3.63
CA LYS A 68 7.27 15.66 -2.29
C LYS A 68 7.75 14.48 -1.44
N ASN A 69 7.00 13.38 -1.46
CA ASN A 69 7.38 12.16 -0.75
C ASN A 69 8.70 11.58 -1.28
N ASP A 70 8.92 11.60 -2.60
CA ASP A 70 10.15 11.14 -3.23
C ASP A 70 11.37 11.98 -2.80
N GLY A 71 11.20 13.28 -2.63
CA GLY A 71 12.24 14.15 -2.09
C GLY A 71 12.65 13.75 -0.66
N TYR A 72 11.69 13.50 0.23
CA TYR A 72 11.96 12.99 1.57
C TYR A 72 12.61 11.59 1.54
N ALA A 73 12.12 10.71 0.67
CA ALA A 73 12.66 9.37 0.52
C ALA A 73 14.11 9.38 0.05
N ALA A 74 14.48 10.28 -0.88
CA ALA A 74 15.85 10.46 -1.32
C ALA A 74 16.77 10.91 -0.17
N GLY A 75 16.32 11.89 0.62
CA GLY A 75 17.05 12.35 1.82
C GLY A 75 17.25 11.22 2.84
N ASN A 76 16.20 10.47 3.15
CA ASN A 76 16.28 9.34 4.07
C ASN A 76 17.26 8.26 3.57
N ARG A 77 17.23 7.92 2.27
CA ARG A 77 18.18 6.95 1.69
C ARG A 77 19.61 7.40 1.82
N SER A 78 19.92 8.65 1.49
CA SER A 78 21.27 9.19 1.65
C SER A 78 21.72 9.12 3.10
N TRP A 79 20.89 9.55 4.04
CA TRP A 79 21.18 9.53 5.47
C TRP A 79 21.46 8.12 6.00
N LEU A 80 20.69 7.10 5.55
CA LEU A 80 20.88 5.70 5.89
C LEU A 80 22.16 5.13 5.28
N GLN A 81 22.42 5.42 4.00
CA GLN A 81 23.62 4.97 3.28
C GLN A 81 24.89 5.52 3.91
N ASP A 82 24.93 6.79 4.25
CA ASP A 82 26.07 7.45 4.88
C ASP A 82 26.46 6.81 6.23
N ARG A 83 25.52 6.08 6.84
CA ARG A 83 25.68 5.40 8.15
C ARG A 83 25.77 3.89 8.05
N GLY A 84 25.78 3.32 6.85
CA GLY A 84 25.78 1.86 6.66
C GLY A 84 24.52 1.16 7.16
N ILE A 85 23.41 1.88 7.33
CA ILE A 85 22.18 1.32 7.88
C ILE A 85 21.37 0.62 6.79
N LEU A 86 20.99 -0.62 7.02
CA LEU A 86 20.10 -1.38 6.15
C LEU A 86 18.64 -1.19 6.59
N ALA A 87 17.86 -0.49 5.80
CA ALA A 87 16.42 -0.33 6.06
C ALA A 87 15.59 -1.33 5.24
N LEU A 88 14.75 -2.10 5.92
CA LEU A 88 13.83 -3.07 5.34
C LEU A 88 12.37 -2.66 5.59
N ASN A 89 11.55 -2.73 4.56
CA ASN A 89 10.11 -2.50 4.68
C ASN A 89 9.37 -3.84 4.69
N LEU A 90 8.67 -4.13 5.79
CA LEU A 90 7.87 -5.34 5.96
C LEU A 90 6.39 -5.04 5.71
N VAL A 91 5.88 -5.56 4.61
CA VAL A 91 4.47 -5.39 4.20
C VAL A 91 3.78 -6.74 4.15
N SER A 92 2.61 -6.83 4.78
CA SER A 92 1.78 -8.03 4.76
C SER A 92 0.34 -7.74 5.18
N SER A 93 -0.56 -8.66 4.89
CA SER A 93 -1.95 -8.57 5.36
C SER A 93 -2.03 -8.63 6.89
N PRO A 94 -3.07 -8.04 7.50
CA PRO A 94 -3.35 -8.20 8.92
C PRO A 94 -3.43 -9.69 9.30
N GLY A 95 -2.92 -10.05 10.49
CA GLY A 95 -2.94 -11.43 10.98
C GLY A 95 -1.95 -12.40 10.33
N SER A 96 -1.13 -11.98 9.36
CA SER A 96 -0.13 -12.84 8.69
C SER A 96 1.06 -13.26 9.57
N GLY A 97 1.16 -12.74 10.78
CA GLY A 97 2.27 -13.03 11.69
C GLY A 97 3.49 -12.13 11.55
N LYS A 98 3.37 -10.98 10.86
CA LYS A 98 4.47 -10.02 10.66
C LYS A 98 5.21 -9.68 11.95
N THR A 99 4.51 -9.29 13.01
CA THR A 99 5.10 -8.95 14.31
C THR A 99 5.80 -10.14 14.95
N SER A 100 5.23 -11.35 14.85
CA SER A 100 5.88 -12.57 15.36
C SER A 100 7.17 -12.90 14.61
N LEU A 101 7.18 -12.74 13.28
CA LEU A 101 8.37 -12.88 12.47
C LEU A 101 9.44 -11.85 12.87
N LEU A 102 9.02 -10.58 13.02
CA LEU A 102 9.93 -9.49 13.39
C LEU A 102 10.56 -9.72 14.76
N VAL A 103 9.79 -10.10 15.79
CA VAL A 103 10.31 -10.44 17.12
C VAL A 103 11.36 -11.54 17.03
N ARG A 104 11.09 -12.64 16.31
CA ARG A 104 12.05 -13.72 16.11
C ARG A 104 13.31 -13.28 15.36
N THR A 105 13.14 -12.40 14.38
CA THR A 105 14.28 -11.85 13.63
C THR A 105 15.15 -10.99 14.54
N ILE A 106 14.56 -10.14 15.37
CA ILE A 106 15.29 -9.31 16.33
C ILE A 106 16.06 -10.19 17.31
N GLU A 107 15.40 -11.18 17.93
CA GLU A 107 16.04 -12.13 18.85
C GLU A 107 17.26 -12.82 18.23
N ALA A 108 17.19 -13.14 16.94
CA ALA A 108 18.28 -13.80 16.22
C ALA A 108 19.43 -12.85 15.82
N LEU A 109 19.14 -11.58 15.58
CA LEU A 109 20.11 -10.61 15.04
C LEU A 109 20.74 -9.71 16.10
N GLN A 110 20.03 -9.35 17.16
CA GLN A 110 20.46 -8.32 18.11
C GLN A 110 21.81 -8.57 18.79
N ALA A 111 22.27 -9.82 18.85
CA ALA A 111 23.60 -10.15 19.35
C ALA A 111 24.74 -9.82 18.36
N ARG A 112 24.41 -9.52 17.10
CA ARG A 112 25.35 -9.28 16.01
C ARG A 112 25.27 -7.87 15.45
N VAL A 113 24.06 -7.34 15.35
CA VAL A 113 23.77 -6.07 14.70
C VAL A 113 22.72 -5.33 15.52
N PRO A 114 22.89 -4.05 15.80
CA PRO A 114 21.83 -3.25 16.42
C PRO A 114 20.58 -3.25 15.52
N VAL A 115 19.42 -3.48 16.11
CA VAL A 115 18.15 -3.47 15.39
C VAL A 115 17.26 -2.38 15.96
N VAL A 116 16.68 -1.57 15.08
CA VAL A 116 15.74 -0.49 15.43
C VAL A 116 14.48 -0.63 14.60
N VAL A 117 13.33 -0.41 15.19
CA VAL A 117 12.05 -0.63 14.51
C VAL A 117 11.20 0.64 14.47
N VAL A 118 10.66 0.93 13.29
CA VAL A 118 9.60 1.92 13.12
C VAL A 118 8.33 1.18 12.72
N GLU A 119 7.27 1.35 13.49
CA GLU A 119 5.99 0.72 13.23
C GLU A 119 4.93 1.77 12.92
N GLY A 120 4.17 1.55 11.85
CA GLY A 120 3.00 2.34 11.48
C GLY A 120 1.72 1.57 11.79
N ASP A 121 0.94 2.05 12.75
CA ASP A 121 -0.39 1.50 13.03
C ASP A 121 -1.40 2.63 13.22
N GLN A 122 -2.68 2.29 13.02
CA GLN A 122 -3.76 3.25 13.14
C GLN A 122 -4.24 3.46 14.58
N GLN A 123 -4.17 2.46 15.44
CA GLN A 123 -4.86 2.51 16.74
C GLN A 123 -4.20 1.80 17.93
N THR A 124 -3.23 0.89 17.75
CA THR A 124 -2.76 0.05 18.86
C THR A 124 -1.26 0.10 19.10
N SER A 125 -0.84 0.11 20.35
CA SER A 125 0.58 0.06 20.75
C SER A 125 1.08 -1.38 20.97
N PHE A 126 0.21 -2.40 20.83
CA PHE A 126 0.54 -3.78 21.21
C PHE A 126 1.73 -4.36 20.45
N ASP A 127 1.84 -4.08 19.16
CA ASP A 127 2.93 -4.61 18.35
C ASP A 127 4.25 -3.92 18.71
N ALA A 128 4.25 -2.60 18.92
CA ALA A 128 5.43 -1.87 19.39
C ALA A 128 5.86 -2.32 20.80
N GLU A 129 4.92 -2.65 21.68
CA GLU A 129 5.24 -3.18 23.02
C GLU A 129 5.89 -4.55 22.95
N ARG A 130 5.39 -5.44 22.10
CA ARG A 130 6.00 -6.75 21.86
C ARG A 130 7.42 -6.65 21.30
N ILE A 131 7.66 -5.69 20.44
CA ILE A 131 8.98 -5.43 19.89
C ILE A 131 9.90 -4.88 20.98
N ARG A 132 9.47 -3.88 21.75
CA ARG A 132 10.27 -3.34 22.87
C ARG A 132 10.61 -4.38 23.92
N ALA A 133 9.74 -5.38 24.13
CA ALA A 133 10.00 -6.50 25.05
C ALA A 133 11.23 -7.32 24.63
N THR A 134 11.66 -7.27 23.37
CA THR A 134 12.93 -7.89 22.92
C THR A 134 14.17 -7.09 23.33
N GLY A 135 14.02 -5.86 23.81
CA GLY A 135 15.10 -4.92 24.08
C GLY A 135 15.44 -4.01 22.89
N ALA A 136 14.90 -4.23 21.71
CA ALA A 136 15.12 -3.36 20.56
C ALA A 136 14.35 -2.03 20.70
N PRO A 137 15.00 -0.88 20.40
CA PRO A 137 14.29 0.39 20.30
C PRO A 137 13.19 0.32 19.25
N ALA A 138 11.97 0.70 19.63
CA ALA A 138 10.85 0.74 18.70
C ALA A 138 10.04 2.04 18.87
N LEU A 139 9.81 2.70 17.76
CA LEU A 139 8.97 3.88 17.66
C LEU A 139 7.69 3.55 16.91
N GLN A 140 6.56 3.80 17.54
CA GLN A 140 5.28 3.71 16.87
C GLN A 140 4.87 5.08 16.31
N ILE A 141 4.39 5.07 15.09
CA ILE A 141 3.78 6.21 14.42
C ILE A 141 2.30 5.91 14.24
N ASN A 142 1.45 6.75 14.81
CA ASN A 142 0.02 6.69 14.54
C ASN A 142 -0.24 7.38 13.18
N THR A 143 -0.63 6.58 12.20
CA THR A 143 -0.89 7.06 10.83
C THR A 143 -2.28 7.69 10.66
N GLY A 144 -3.09 7.73 11.71
CA GLY A 144 -4.44 8.29 11.66
C GLY A 144 -5.33 7.54 10.67
N LYS A 145 -5.93 8.25 9.73
CA LYS A 145 -6.74 7.64 8.66
C LYS A 145 -5.92 7.04 7.51
N GLY A 146 -4.60 7.29 7.49
CA GLY A 146 -3.68 6.70 6.51
C GLY A 146 -3.28 5.28 6.91
N CYS A 147 -3.20 4.37 5.94
CA CYS A 147 -2.79 2.97 6.19
C CYS A 147 -1.28 2.76 6.02
N HIS A 148 -0.52 3.79 5.68
CA HIS A 148 0.88 3.67 5.27
C HIS A 148 1.74 4.76 5.91
N LEU A 149 3.00 4.41 6.16
CA LEU A 149 4.04 5.36 6.52
C LEU A 149 4.53 6.08 5.26
N ASP A 150 4.57 7.40 5.27
CA ASP A 150 5.23 8.18 4.25
C ASP A 150 6.70 8.46 4.59
N ALA A 151 7.47 8.96 3.62
CA ALA A 151 8.89 9.21 3.81
C ALA A 151 9.18 10.35 4.80
N GLY A 152 8.28 11.32 4.95
CA GLY A 152 8.40 12.38 5.95
C GLY A 152 8.25 11.83 7.37
N MET A 153 7.28 10.94 7.59
CA MET A 153 7.09 10.24 8.87
C MET A 153 8.34 9.41 9.23
N ILE A 154 8.90 8.70 8.25
CA ILE A 154 10.15 7.93 8.45
C ILE A 154 11.31 8.86 8.79
N GLY A 155 11.49 10.00 8.10
CA GLY A 155 12.53 10.97 8.42
C GLY A 155 12.44 11.44 9.87
N THR A 156 11.24 11.81 10.33
CA THR A 156 10.99 12.19 11.72
C THR A 156 11.29 11.07 12.71
N ALA A 157 10.99 9.83 12.35
CA ALA A 157 11.30 8.66 13.19
C ALA A 157 12.82 8.44 13.30
N LEU A 158 13.56 8.57 12.21
CA LEU A 158 15.02 8.46 12.20
C LEU A 158 15.68 9.52 13.06
N GLU A 159 15.17 10.77 13.01
CA GLU A 159 15.64 11.87 13.87
C GLU A 159 15.42 11.59 15.37
N ARG A 160 14.33 10.93 15.74
CA ARG A 160 14.01 10.59 17.13
C ARG A 160 14.76 9.38 17.65
N LEU A 161 14.85 8.34 16.84
CA LEU A 161 15.46 7.07 17.22
C LEU A 161 16.98 7.10 17.18
N GLN A 162 17.55 7.95 16.31
CA GLN A 162 19.00 8.03 16.09
C GLN A 162 19.65 6.64 16.00
N PRO A 163 19.21 5.79 15.04
CA PRO A 163 19.75 4.43 14.93
C PRO A 163 21.30 4.47 14.83
N PRO A 164 22.00 3.56 15.51
CA PRO A 164 23.44 3.45 15.41
C PRO A 164 23.89 3.18 13.97
N ALA A 165 25.13 3.57 13.64
CA ALA A 165 25.72 3.15 12.37
C ALA A 165 25.79 1.62 12.28
N ASP A 166 25.74 1.10 11.05
CA ASP A 166 25.78 -0.34 10.73
C ASP A 166 24.63 -1.14 11.38
N SER A 167 23.49 -0.48 11.67
CA SER A 167 22.27 -1.12 12.20
C SER A 167 21.31 -1.60 11.10
N VAL A 168 20.30 -2.33 11.51
CA VAL A 168 19.14 -2.75 10.68
C VAL A 168 17.85 -2.19 11.27
#